data_90d07a5b79de406abe3d871a7bd2bb7b
#
_entry.id   90d07a5b79de406abe3d871a7bd2bb7b
#
_cell.length_a   1.000
_cell.length_b   1.000
_cell.length_c   1.000
_cell.angle_alpha   90.00
_cell.angle_beta   90.00
_cell.angle_gamma   90.00
#
_symmetry.space_group_name_H-M   'P 1'
#
loop_
_entity.id
_entity.type
_entity.pdbx_description
1 polymer ?
#
loop_
_entity_poly.entity_id
_entity_poly.type
_entity_poly.pdbx_seq_one_letter_code
_entity_poly.pdbx_strand_id
1 'polypeptide(L)'
;MAQTMSVNEVLRHIRKASLFIEGITVSGGEATTQLPFVIALFSAIKADPQLQHLTCMVDSNGWLGETGWQKLLPVCDGVMLDFKAWDSAYHMQLTGRDNATIKRSILFLAKRGKLAELRLLVIPGQVDYLHHIEPLAAFITQLGRVPVRLNAFHAHGVYGEAKAWANATPEDVEQLAKELRKRGVDNLIYPALYL
;
A
#
# COMPACT_ATOMS: atom_id res chain seq x y z
N MET A 1 -24.53 -1.28 1.32
CA MET A 1 -24.54 -0.26 0.24
C MET A 1 -23.48 0.79 0.56
N ALA A 2 -22.71 1.26 -0.45
CA ALA A 2 -21.80 2.38 -0.25
C ALA A 2 -22.62 3.65 0.02
N GLN A 3 -22.16 4.48 0.96
CA GLN A 3 -22.78 5.74 1.32
C GLN A 3 -21.91 6.89 0.85
N THR A 4 -22.49 7.85 0.14
CA THR A 4 -21.78 9.09 -0.21
C THR A 4 -21.78 10.04 0.99
N MET A 5 -20.59 10.54 1.34
CA MET A 5 -20.40 11.45 2.47
C MET A 5 -19.59 12.69 2.05
N SER A 6 -19.95 13.83 2.57
CA SER A 6 -19.14 15.04 2.48
C SER A 6 -17.96 15.01 3.46
N VAL A 7 -16.96 15.87 3.23
CA VAL A 7 -15.82 16.05 4.17
C VAL A 7 -16.30 16.34 5.58
N ASN A 8 -17.30 17.22 5.74
CA ASN A 8 -17.84 17.59 7.05
C ASN A 8 -18.53 16.41 7.77
N GLU A 9 -19.17 15.52 7.04
CA GLU A 9 -19.77 14.32 7.60
C GLU A 9 -18.69 13.34 8.10
N VAL A 10 -17.65 13.12 7.30
CA VAL A 10 -16.53 12.30 7.72
C VAL A 10 -15.82 12.89 8.95
N LEU A 11 -15.55 14.20 8.96
CA LEU A 11 -14.95 14.87 10.12
C LEU A 11 -15.79 14.71 11.40
N ARG A 12 -17.11 14.74 11.30
CA ARG A 12 -17.98 14.48 12.49
C ARG A 12 -17.76 13.05 13.05
N HIS A 13 -17.56 12.06 12.20
CA HIS A 13 -17.25 10.70 12.66
C HIS A 13 -15.85 10.62 13.26
N ILE A 14 -14.85 11.24 12.64
CA ILE A 14 -13.48 11.25 13.16
C ILE A 14 -13.42 11.93 14.54
N ARG A 15 -14.08 13.08 14.73
CA ARG A 15 -14.13 13.77 16.04
C ARG A 15 -14.70 12.89 17.15
N LYS A 16 -15.71 12.08 16.87
CA LYS A 16 -16.27 11.14 17.86
C LYS A 16 -15.29 10.06 18.29
N ALA A 17 -14.37 9.69 17.41
CA ALA A 17 -13.38 8.65 17.65
C ALA A 17 -12.00 9.20 18.06
N SER A 18 -11.77 10.51 17.99
CA SER A 18 -10.44 11.13 18.07
C SER A 18 -9.66 10.84 19.35
N LEU A 19 -10.35 10.55 20.46
CA LEU A 19 -9.71 10.16 21.73
C LEU A 19 -9.21 8.70 21.75
N PHE A 20 -9.60 7.89 20.77
CA PHE A 20 -9.34 6.45 20.72
C PHE A 20 -8.49 6.02 19.53
N ILE A 21 -8.14 6.97 18.65
CA ILE A 21 -7.38 6.70 17.41
C ILE A 21 -6.13 7.59 17.33
N GLU A 22 -5.06 7.05 16.75
CA GLU A 22 -3.81 7.77 16.51
C GLU A 22 -3.73 8.36 15.09
N GLY A 23 -4.61 7.92 14.21
CA GLY A 23 -4.64 8.36 12.83
C GLY A 23 -5.78 7.78 12.03
N ILE A 24 -5.85 8.17 10.77
CA ILE A 24 -6.79 7.64 9.79
C ILE A 24 -6.03 7.16 8.55
N THR A 25 -6.57 6.13 7.93
CA THR A 25 -6.14 5.66 6.62
C THR A 25 -7.30 5.74 5.65
N VAL A 26 -7.10 6.43 4.52
CA VAL A 26 -8.04 6.37 3.41
C VAL A 26 -7.64 5.22 2.49
N SER A 27 -8.56 4.28 2.34
CA SER A 27 -8.43 3.10 1.50
C SER A 27 -9.70 2.95 0.63
N GLY A 28 -9.84 1.84 -0.06
CA GLY A 28 -11.02 1.52 -0.90
C GLY A 28 -10.59 0.72 -2.12
N GLY A 29 -11.30 0.83 -3.27
CA GLY A 29 -10.81 0.27 -4.53
C GLY A 29 -9.47 0.91 -4.92
N GLU A 30 -9.45 2.25 -5.04
CA GLU A 30 -8.23 3.06 -5.10
C GLU A 30 -8.55 4.47 -4.55
N ALA A 31 -7.97 4.81 -3.42
CA ALA A 31 -8.22 6.07 -2.72
C ALA A 31 -7.90 7.31 -3.57
N THR A 32 -6.85 7.23 -4.39
CA THR A 32 -6.36 8.37 -5.20
C THR A 32 -7.23 8.69 -6.42
N THR A 33 -8.23 7.87 -6.74
CA THR A 33 -9.25 8.22 -7.74
C THR A 33 -10.13 9.39 -7.28
N GLN A 34 -10.22 9.60 -5.96
CA GLN A 34 -10.90 10.72 -5.34
C GLN A 34 -9.91 11.74 -4.74
N LEU A 35 -8.79 11.97 -5.41
CA LEU A 35 -7.70 12.82 -4.91
C LEU A 35 -8.14 14.17 -4.35
N PRO A 36 -9.06 14.96 -5.01
CA PRO A 36 -9.52 16.23 -4.45
C PRO A 36 -10.22 16.07 -3.09
N PHE A 37 -11.01 15.01 -2.92
CA PHE A 37 -11.69 14.72 -1.66
C PHE A 37 -10.67 14.34 -0.56
N VAL A 38 -9.70 13.48 -0.87
CA VAL A 38 -8.66 13.06 0.09
C VAL A 38 -7.85 14.26 0.55
N ILE A 39 -7.44 15.14 -0.38
CA ILE A 39 -6.71 16.37 -0.04
C ILE A 39 -7.57 17.27 0.85
N ALA A 40 -8.83 17.50 0.50
CA ALA A 40 -9.74 18.35 1.29
C ALA A 40 -9.96 17.80 2.71
N LEU A 41 -10.14 16.47 2.84
CA LEU A 41 -10.30 15.79 4.13
C LEU A 41 -9.05 15.96 4.99
N PHE A 42 -7.88 15.62 4.45
CA PHE A 42 -6.62 15.72 5.21
C PHE A 42 -6.27 17.16 5.57
N SER A 43 -6.49 18.11 4.65
CA SER A 43 -6.32 19.54 4.95
C SER A 43 -7.22 19.99 6.11
N ALA A 44 -8.47 19.55 6.13
CA ALA A 44 -9.41 19.90 7.19
C ALA A 44 -9.00 19.26 8.53
N ILE A 45 -8.49 18.02 8.54
CA ILE A 45 -7.96 17.38 9.75
C ILE A 45 -6.74 18.15 10.28
N LYS A 46 -5.79 18.49 9.42
CA LYS A 46 -4.58 19.22 9.82
C LYS A 46 -4.86 20.64 10.29
N ALA A 47 -5.95 21.27 9.83
CA ALA A 47 -6.36 22.60 10.26
C ALA A 47 -7.22 22.59 11.54
N ASP A 48 -7.75 21.45 11.97
CA ASP A 48 -8.62 21.34 13.15
C ASP A 48 -7.77 21.12 14.42
N PRO A 49 -7.81 22.03 15.42
CA PRO A 49 -7.02 21.90 16.65
C PRO A 49 -7.29 20.62 17.43
N GLN A 50 -8.47 20.01 17.29
CA GLN A 50 -8.83 18.77 17.95
C GLN A 50 -8.33 17.52 17.19
N LEU A 51 -8.04 17.63 15.90
CA LEU A 51 -7.70 16.51 15.03
C LEU A 51 -6.29 16.55 14.45
N GLN A 52 -5.59 17.71 14.51
CA GLN A 52 -4.30 17.92 13.87
C GLN A 52 -3.20 16.94 14.34
N HIS A 53 -3.37 16.31 15.51
CA HIS A 53 -2.46 15.31 16.04
C HIS A 53 -2.58 13.96 15.30
N LEU A 54 -3.71 13.71 14.62
CA LEU A 54 -3.93 12.46 13.91
C LEU A 54 -3.03 12.34 12.69
N THR A 55 -2.45 11.17 12.50
CA THR A 55 -1.76 10.83 11.25
C THR A 55 -2.76 10.60 10.12
N CYS A 56 -2.44 11.10 8.92
CA CYS A 56 -3.25 10.97 7.71
C CYS A 56 -2.52 10.09 6.69
N MET A 57 -2.97 8.86 6.53
CA MET A 57 -2.34 7.85 5.69
C MET A 57 -3.20 7.51 4.48
N VAL A 58 -2.56 7.12 3.38
CA VAL A 58 -3.24 6.59 2.19
C VAL A 58 -2.77 5.18 1.90
N ASP A 59 -3.72 4.30 1.59
CA ASP A 59 -3.50 2.97 1.04
C ASP A 59 -3.77 3.02 -0.47
N SER A 60 -2.78 2.68 -1.30
CA SER A 60 -2.83 2.93 -2.75
C SER A 60 -2.14 1.84 -3.56
N ASN A 61 -2.63 1.64 -4.78
CA ASN A 61 -1.99 0.82 -5.81
C ASN A 61 -0.80 1.51 -6.50
N GLY A 62 -0.50 2.77 -6.15
CA GLY A 62 0.66 3.51 -6.67
C GLY A 62 0.51 4.11 -8.07
N TRP A 63 -0.65 4.05 -8.71
CA TRP A 63 -0.86 4.51 -10.09
C TRP A 63 -1.02 6.03 -10.24
N LEU A 64 -1.07 6.79 -9.14
CA LEU A 64 -1.38 8.24 -9.13
C LEU A 64 -0.40 9.09 -9.97
N GLY A 65 0.86 8.70 -10.05
CA GLY A 65 1.89 9.49 -10.72
C GLY A 65 2.40 10.70 -9.88
N GLU A 66 3.56 11.23 -10.27
CA GLU A 66 4.28 12.21 -9.45
C GLU A 66 3.53 13.51 -9.21
N THR A 67 2.87 14.06 -10.23
CA THR A 67 2.11 15.32 -10.10
C THR A 67 0.95 15.18 -9.08
N GLY A 68 0.30 14.02 -9.06
CA GLY A 68 -0.74 13.74 -8.07
C GLY A 68 -0.16 13.62 -6.67
N TRP A 69 0.95 12.88 -6.51
CA TRP A 69 1.66 12.77 -5.25
C TRP A 69 2.11 14.14 -4.72
N GLN A 70 2.68 15.00 -5.56
CA GLN A 70 3.08 16.35 -5.16
C GLN A 70 1.94 17.18 -4.57
N LYS A 71 0.71 16.99 -5.04
CA LYS A 71 -0.48 17.67 -4.51
C LYS A 71 -0.94 17.09 -3.16
N LEU A 72 -0.80 15.78 -2.97
CA LEU A 72 -1.27 15.07 -1.77
C LEU A 72 -0.29 15.20 -0.59
N LEU A 73 1.02 15.09 -0.85
CA LEU A 73 2.04 14.97 0.20
C LEU A 73 2.11 16.12 1.21
N PRO A 74 1.74 17.38 0.91
CA PRO A 74 1.71 18.44 1.93
C PRO A 74 0.77 18.17 3.10
N VAL A 75 -0.27 17.35 2.91
CA VAL A 75 -1.29 17.05 3.93
C VAL A 75 -1.33 15.55 4.31
N CYS A 76 -0.54 14.72 3.64
CA CYS A 76 -0.45 13.28 3.88
C CYS A 76 0.83 12.94 4.65
N ASP A 77 0.71 12.18 5.73
CA ASP A 77 1.85 11.79 6.57
C ASP A 77 2.61 10.59 5.97
N GLY A 78 1.92 9.69 5.25
CA GLY A 78 2.54 8.56 4.59
C GLY A 78 1.61 7.78 3.68
N VAL A 79 2.22 6.97 2.82
CA VAL A 79 1.54 6.12 1.86
C VAL A 79 1.97 4.67 2.06
N MET A 80 1.01 3.77 2.20
CA MET A 80 1.20 2.33 2.09
C MET A 80 0.91 1.95 0.65
N LEU A 81 1.84 1.24 -0.01
CA LEU A 81 1.78 1.03 -1.44
C LEU A 81 1.87 -0.45 -1.79
N ASP A 82 0.88 -0.94 -2.55
CA ASP A 82 0.86 -2.30 -3.07
C ASP A 82 1.74 -2.44 -4.31
N PHE A 83 2.61 -3.45 -4.31
CA PHE A 83 3.40 -3.87 -5.47
C PHE A 83 3.12 -5.35 -5.74
N LYS A 84 2.44 -5.66 -6.84
CA LYS A 84 1.81 -6.98 -7.04
C LYS A 84 2.61 -7.94 -7.91
N ALA A 85 3.56 -7.46 -8.72
CA ALA A 85 4.50 -8.28 -9.46
C ALA A 85 5.71 -7.46 -9.90
N TRP A 86 6.88 -8.10 -10.03
CA TRP A 86 8.11 -7.47 -10.48
C TRP A 86 8.14 -7.27 -11.98
N ASP A 87 7.81 -8.31 -12.76
CA ASP A 87 7.73 -8.25 -14.22
C ASP A 87 6.48 -7.49 -14.67
N SER A 88 6.64 -6.66 -15.71
CA SER A 88 5.57 -5.80 -16.19
C SER A 88 4.44 -6.56 -16.87
N ALA A 89 4.75 -7.67 -17.55
CA ALA A 89 3.72 -8.49 -18.21
C ALA A 89 2.90 -9.26 -17.16
N TYR A 90 3.55 -9.81 -16.14
CA TYR A 90 2.84 -10.41 -14.99
C TYR A 90 1.96 -9.40 -14.28
N HIS A 91 2.48 -8.19 -14.03
CA HIS A 91 1.70 -7.14 -13.39
C HIS A 91 0.48 -6.73 -14.23
N MET A 92 0.66 -6.63 -15.56
CA MET A 92 -0.44 -6.36 -16.51
C MET A 92 -1.50 -7.47 -16.45
N GLN A 93 -1.09 -8.73 -16.39
CA GLN A 93 -2.01 -9.87 -16.30
C GLN A 93 -2.83 -9.83 -14.99
N LEU A 94 -2.18 -9.50 -13.86
CA LEU A 94 -2.83 -9.47 -12.54
C LEU A 94 -3.75 -8.27 -12.34
N THR A 95 -3.41 -7.10 -12.91
CA THR A 95 -4.04 -5.82 -12.55
C THR A 95 -4.63 -5.05 -13.72
N GLY A 96 -4.39 -5.51 -14.96
CA GLY A 96 -4.74 -4.77 -16.17
C GLY A 96 -3.84 -3.56 -16.47
N ARG A 97 -2.73 -3.38 -15.75
CA ARG A 97 -1.80 -2.24 -15.89
C ARG A 97 -0.35 -2.72 -15.77
N ASP A 98 0.58 -2.05 -16.47
CA ASP A 98 2.01 -2.24 -16.24
C ASP A 98 2.43 -1.67 -14.87
N ASN A 99 3.67 -1.97 -14.43
CA ASN A 99 4.16 -1.51 -13.13
C ASN A 99 5.15 -0.34 -13.20
N ALA A 100 5.39 0.24 -14.36
CA ALA A 100 6.39 1.29 -14.52
C ALA A 100 6.05 2.55 -13.70
N THR A 101 4.79 2.98 -13.72
CA THR A 101 4.32 4.11 -12.91
C THR A 101 4.41 3.80 -11.42
N ILE A 102 4.08 2.56 -11.02
CA ILE A 102 4.13 2.13 -9.63
C ILE A 102 5.58 2.14 -9.11
N LYS A 103 6.53 1.59 -9.86
CA LYS A 103 7.96 1.64 -9.51
C LYS A 103 8.46 3.08 -9.34
N ARG A 104 8.06 4.00 -10.23
CA ARG A 104 8.36 5.44 -10.07
C ARG A 104 7.73 6.04 -8.82
N SER A 105 6.46 5.72 -8.53
CA SER A 105 5.77 6.17 -7.31
C SER A 105 6.47 5.70 -6.04
N ILE A 106 6.89 4.42 -5.99
CA ILE A 106 7.63 3.85 -4.86
C ILE A 106 8.92 4.67 -4.61
N LEU A 107 9.74 4.85 -5.65
CA LEU A 107 11.00 5.60 -5.53
C LEU A 107 10.76 7.07 -5.16
N PHE A 108 9.76 7.69 -5.75
CA PHE A 108 9.40 9.09 -5.49
C PHE A 108 8.98 9.30 -4.03
N LEU A 109 8.15 8.42 -3.49
CA LEU A 109 7.66 8.47 -2.11
C LEU A 109 8.78 8.12 -1.12
N ALA A 110 9.58 7.10 -1.40
CA ALA A 110 10.72 6.71 -0.56
C ALA A 110 11.74 7.86 -0.42
N LYS A 111 12.13 8.48 -1.54
CA LYS A 111 13.05 9.63 -1.55
C LYS A 111 12.57 10.80 -0.70
N ARG A 112 11.26 10.93 -0.48
CA ARG A 112 10.64 12.00 0.33
C ARG A 112 10.30 11.59 1.75
N GLY A 113 10.65 10.35 2.16
CA GLY A 113 10.28 9.82 3.47
C GLY A 113 8.76 9.67 3.66
N LYS A 114 8.02 9.48 2.55
CA LYS A 114 6.56 9.37 2.54
C LYS A 114 6.06 7.97 2.17
N LEU A 115 6.94 7.04 1.81
CA LEU A 115 6.60 5.62 1.68
C LEU A 115 6.63 4.99 3.08
N ALA A 116 5.45 4.84 3.68
CA ALA A 116 5.32 4.31 5.03
C ALA A 116 5.48 2.79 5.05
N GLU A 117 5.02 2.10 3.99
CA GLU A 117 5.09 0.65 3.87
C GLU A 117 5.03 0.26 2.39
N LEU A 118 5.91 -0.65 1.96
CA LEU A 118 5.79 -1.35 0.68
C LEU A 118 5.14 -2.71 0.95
N ARG A 119 4.11 -3.07 0.19
CA ARG A 119 3.38 -4.33 0.34
C ARG A 119 3.58 -5.23 -0.86
N LEU A 120 4.09 -6.44 -0.63
CA LEU A 120 4.21 -7.51 -1.61
C LEU A 120 3.11 -8.53 -1.37
N LEU A 121 2.30 -8.81 -2.39
CA LEU A 121 1.25 -9.82 -2.31
C LEU A 121 1.80 -11.17 -2.76
N VAL A 122 1.87 -12.14 -1.85
CA VAL A 122 2.32 -13.51 -2.14
C VAL A 122 1.14 -14.33 -2.63
N ILE A 123 1.16 -14.71 -3.90
CA ILE A 123 0.15 -15.58 -4.53
C ILE A 123 0.86 -16.78 -5.12
N PRO A 124 0.69 -17.99 -4.58
CA PRO A 124 1.37 -19.19 -5.06
C PRO A 124 1.16 -19.42 -6.56
N GLY A 125 2.23 -19.57 -7.31
CA GLY A 125 2.20 -19.79 -8.76
C GLY A 125 1.71 -18.63 -9.63
N GLN A 126 1.33 -17.49 -9.04
CA GLN A 126 0.78 -16.33 -9.77
C GLN A 126 1.63 -15.06 -9.67
N VAL A 127 2.66 -15.04 -8.83
CA VAL A 127 3.61 -13.93 -8.72
C VAL A 127 5.03 -14.39 -9.04
N ASP A 128 5.82 -13.46 -9.54
CA ASP A 128 7.13 -13.72 -10.13
C ASP A 128 8.31 -13.34 -9.23
N TYR A 129 8.07 -13.00 -7.98
CA TYR A 129 9.08 -12.46 -7.07
C TYR A 129 10.30 -13.36 -6.89
N LEU A 130 10.08 -14.67 -6.77
CA LEU A 130 11.19 -15.63 -6.62
C LEU A 130 12.02 -15.78 -7.90
N HIS A 131 11.39 -15.65 -9.08
CA HIS A 131 12.10 -15.66 -10.36
C HIS A 131 12.94 -14.40 -10.57
N HIS A 132 12.53 -13.29 -9.98
CA HIS A 132 13.17 -11.97 -10.07
C HIS A 132 13.73 -11.47 -8.74
N ILE A 133 14.13 -12.39 -7.88
CA ILE A 133 14.51 -12.09 -6.50
C ILE A 133 15.71 -11.14 -6.40
N GLU A 134 16.70 -11.25 -7.29
CA GLU A 134 17.87 -10.37 -7.31
C GLU A 134 17.49 -8.90 -7.61
N PRO A 135 16.82 -8.58 -8.73
CA PRO A 135 16.43 -7.21 -9.02
C PRO A 135 15.37 -6.68 -8.04
N LEU A 136 14.50 -7.53 -7.49
CA LEU A 136 13.53 -7.14 -6.47
C LEU A 136 14.24 -6.72 -5.18
N ALA A 137 15.17 -7.53 -4.68
CA ALA A 137 15.91 -7.23 -3.46
C ALA A 137 16.77 -5.97 -3.62
N ALA A 138 17.45 -5.81 -4.76
CA ALA A 138 18.21 -4.60 -5.08
C ALA A 138 17.31 -3.35 -5.12
N PHE A 139 16.10 -3.46 -5.68
CA PHE A 139 15.12 -2.38 -5.68
C PHE A 139 14.64 -2.03 -4.28
N ILE A 140 14.36 -3.01 -3.43
CA ILE A 140 13.92 -2.78 -2.04
C ILE A 140 15.05 -2.16 -1.23
N THR A 141 16.28 -2.64 -1.36
CA THR A 141 17.44 -2.12 -0.62
C THR A 141 17.67 -0.62 -0.88
N GLN A 142 17.47 -0.14 -2.11
CA GLN A 142 17.61 1.29 -2.42
C GLN A 142 16.52 2.17 -1.78
N LEU A 143 15.42 1.60 -1.27
CA LEU A 143 14.38 2.35 -0.55
C LEU A 143 14.80 2.68 0.90
N GLY A 144 15.91 2.15 1.38
CA GLY A 144 16.40 2.34 2.73
C GLY A 144 15.60 1.51 3.75
N ARG A 145 15.20 2.14 4.85
CA ARG A 145 14.51 1.45 5.97
C ARG A 145 12.99 1.40 5.84
N VAL A 146 12.46 1.51 4.63
CA VAL A 146 11.00 1.37 4.42
C VAL A 146 10.54 -0.03 4.80
N PRO A 147 9.57 -0.18 5.70
CA PRO A 147 9.01 -1.50 6.03
C PRO A 147 8.45 -2.20 4.79
N VAL A 148 8.74 -3.49 4.65
CA VAL A 148 8.24 -4.33 3.55
C VAL A 148 7.32 -5.41 4.13
N ARG A 149 6.02 -5.26 3.90
CA ARG A 149 5.03 -6.23 4.34
C ARG A 149 4.80 -7.29 3.29
N LEU A 150 4.89 -8.54 3.70
CA LEU A 150 4.53 -9.69 2.89
C LEU A 150 3.08 -10.07 3.20
N ASN A 151 2.16 -9.84 2.28
CA ASN A 151 0.75 -10.18 2.45
C ASN A 151 0.46 -11.55 1.81
N ALA A 152 -0.08 -12.49 2.58
CA ALA A 152 -0.56 -13.76 2.06
C ALA A 152 -1.87 -13.56 1.28
N PHE A 153 -1.98 -14.12 0.09
CA PHE A 153 -3.22 -14.13 -0.68
C PHE A 153 -4.24 -15.07 -0.07
N HIS A 154 -5.49 -14.62 0.00
CA HIS A 154 -6.65 -15.42 0.34
C HIS A 154 -7.74 -15.24 -0.71
N ALA A 155 -8.28 -16.36 -1.20
CA ALA A 155 -9.34 -16.35 -2.22
C ALA A 155 -10.70 -15.87 -1.69
N HIS A 156 -10.86 -15.71 -0.36
CA HIS A 156 -12.10 -15.20 0.22
C HIS A 156 -12.37 -13.75 -0.18
N GLY A 157 -13.54 -13.49 -0.75
CA GLY A 157 -13.95 -12.15 -1.15
C GLY A 157 -13.40 -11.66 -2.50
N VAL A 158 -12.60 -12.48 -3.21
CA VAL A 158 -12.11 -12.13 -4.55
C VAL A 158 -13.11 -12.54 -5.66
N TYR A 159 -12.92 -11.98 -6.85
CA TYR A 159 -13.79 -12.21 -8.02
C TYR A 159 -12.95 -12.74 -9.20
N GLY A 160 -13.66 -13.25 -10.22
CA GLY A 160 -13.06 -13.75 -11.45
C GLY A 160 -12.21 -15.00 -11.23
N GLU A 161 -11.14 -15.13 -12.02
CA GLU A 161 -10.23 -16.28 -12.01
C GLU A 161 -9.50 -16.46 -10.68
N ALA A 162 -9.25 -15.36 -9.96
CA ALA A 162 -8.58 -15.39 -8.67
C ALA A 162 -9.31 -16.21 -7.59
N LYS A 163 -10.60 -16.52 -7.78
CA LYS A 163 -11.34 -17.44 -6.90
C LYS A 163 -10.79 -18.87 -6.91
N ALA A 164 -10.19 -19.28 -8.02
CA ALA A 164 -9.61 -20.61 -8.19
C ALA A 164 -8.14 -20.70 -7.78
N TRP A 165 -7.50 -19.58 -7.40
CA TRP A 165 -6.11 -19.59 -6.99
C TRP A 165 -5.95 -20.12 -5.57
N ALA A 166 -4.82 -20.80 -5.33
CA ALA A 166 -4.49 -21.32 -4.01
C ALA A 166 -4.25 -20.19 -3.01
N ASN A 167 -4.74 -20.34 -1.80
CA ASN A 167 -4.35 -19.47 -0.70
C ASN A 167 -2.84 -19.63 -0.43
N ALA A 168 -2.19 -18.52 -0.10
CA ALA A 168 -0.81 -18.57 0.34
C ALA A 168 -0.71 -19.21 1.73
N THR A 169 0.26 -20.09 1.90
CA THR A 169 0.60 -20.71 3.18
C THR A 169 1.66 -19.91 3.93
N PRO A 170 1.88 -20.17 5.23
CA PRO A 170 3.01 -19.62 5.97
C PRO A 170 4.35 -19.91 5.28
N GLU A 171 4.49 -21.11 4.72
CA GLU A 171 5.70 -21.57 4.03
C GLU A 171 6.00 -20.77 2.77
N ASP A 172 4.96 -20.39 1.99
CA ASP A 172 5.10 -19.55 0.79
C ASP A 172 5.66 -18.17 1.17
N VAL A 173 5.11 -17.56 2.23
CA VAL A 173 5.57 -16.27 2.74
C VAL A 173 6.99 -16.36 3.29
N GLU A 174 7.30 -17.40 4.07
CA GLU A 174 8.62 -17.58 4.66
C GLU A 174 9.67 -17.87 3.58
N GLN A 175 9.32 -18.58 2.51
CA GLN A 175 10.23 -18.81 1.38
C GLN A 175 10.65 -17.48 0.75
N LEU A 176 9.71 -16.58 0.46
CA LEU A 176 10.02 -15.25 -0.09
C LEU A 176 10.84 -14.43 0.91
N ALA A 177 10.46 -14.43 2.18
CA ALA A 177 11.16 -13.70 3.23
C ALA A 177 12.62 -14.17 3.38
N LYS A 178 12.86 -15.48 3.39
CA LYS A 178 14.20 -16.08 3.46
C LYS A 178 15.07 -15.64 2.28
N GLU A 179 14.51 -15.64 1.07
CA GLU A 179 15.26 -15.25 -0.12
C GLU A 179 15.58 -13.74 -0.14
N LEU A 180 14.66 -12.91 0.35
CA LEU A 180 14.90 -11.46 0.51
C LEU A 180 15.97 -11.18 1.58
N ARG A 181 15.92 -11.86 2.76
CA ARG A 181 16.92 -11.72 3.82
C ARG A 181 18.33 -12.10 3.39
N LYS A 182 18.49 -13.18 2.62
CA LYS A 182 19.79 -13.59 2.05
C LYS A 182 20.44 -12.47 1.22
N ARG A 183 19.64 -11.50 0.75
CA ARG A 183 20.06 -10.37 -0.09
C ARG A 183 20.06 -9.04 0.65
N GLY A 184 20.01 -9.09 1.98
CA GLY A 184 20.12 -7.90 2.84
C GLY A 184 18.83 -7.10 3.02
N VAL A 185 17.66 -7.69 2.77
CA VAL A 185 16.37 -7.07 3.09
C VAL A 185 15.91 -7.57 4.46
N ASP A 186 16.14 -6.78 5.51
CA ASP A 186 15.89 -7.17 6.89
C ASP A 186 14.62 -6.56 7.51
N ASN A 187 14.05 -5.53 6.89
CA ASN A 187 12.90 -4.77 7.36
C ASN A 187 11.55 -5.38 6.94
N LEU A 188 11.45 -6.72 6.99
CA LEU A 188 10.26 -7.48 6.61
C LEU A 188 9.23 -7.50 7.74
N ILE A 189 7.95 -7.32 7.37
CA ILE A 189 6.79 -7.47 8.25
C ILE A 189 5.94 -8.64 7.74
N TYR A 190 5.59 -9.54 8.63
CA TYR A 190 4.75 -10.70 8.33
C TYR A 190 3.26 -10.39 8.47
N PRO A 191 2.39 -11.12 7.77
CA PRO A 191 0.95 -10.98 7.94
C PRO A 191 0.54 -11.34 9.37
N ALA A 192 -0.44 -10.60 9.92
CA ALA A 192 -1.03 -10.90 11.23
C ALA A 192 -1.89 -12.19 11.22
N LEU A 193 -2.04 -12.87 10.10
CA LEU A 193 -2.97 -13.98 9.86
C LEU A 193 -2.51 -15.35 10.35
N TYR A 194 -1.43 -15.41 11.09
CA TYR A 194 -0.94 -16.67 11.70
C TYR A 194 -1.23 -16.71 13.22
N LEU A 195 -2.16 -15.89 13.66
CA LEU A 195 -2.69 -15.89 15.03
C LEU A 195 -4.04 -16.61 15.09
#